data_d813c906682e3ec41b22c5acc15063ae
#
_entry.id   d813c906682e3ec41b22c5acc15063ae
#
_cell.length_a   1.000
_cell.length_b   1.000
_cell.length_c   1.000
_cell.angle_alpha   90.00
_cell.angle_beta   90.00
_cell.angle_gamma   90.00
#
_symmetry.space_group_name_H-M   'P 1'
#
loop_
_entity.id
_entity.type
_entity.pdbx_description
1 polymer ?
#
loop_
_entity_poly.entity_id
_entity_poly.type
_entity_poly.pdbx_seq_one_letter_code
_entity_poly.pdbx_strand_id
1 'polypeptide(L)'
;MAGKRSGIAIAAGMPRSLTGSFEVQTWSPTQLGAVDDAYLQRLGTLYRTDKALYGRFEAAVQQQDLIGEEPMAGGGARRGGITPLMQAAAKILRQDDGPNIAAVEFSGWDTHANQGLAGGALDRLLGQLAEGLMAFRTDMGPAWANTTVVVMTEFGRTARPNGTRGTDHGTAGAGFIIGPKVARSAAFADWPGLADRSLFEGRDLKPTLDVRAALKAAIAGTFDLSRPQLDRVFPNSPEIRALHDLMG
;
A
#
# COMPACT_ATOMS: atom_id res chain seq x y z
N MET A 1 14.99 0.13 21.66
CA MET A 1 13.97 1.13 22.01
C MET A 1 12.65 0.67 21.41
N ALA A 2 11.60 0.47 22.20
CA ALA A 2 10.28 0.15 21.67
C ALA A 2 9.69 1.46 21.09
N GLY A 3 9.90 1.68 19.79
CA GLY A 3 9.28 2.79 19.07
C GLY A 3 7.75 2.69 19.16
N LYS A 4 7.08 3.81 19.12
CA LYS A 4 5.62 3.92 19.09
C LYS A 4 5.10 3.02 17.96
N ARG A 5 4.42 1.93 18.31
CA ARG A 5 3.80 1.02 17.33
C ARG A 5 2.55 1.69 16.82
N SER A 6 2.66 2.43 15.74
CA SER A 6 1.55 3.13 15.11
C SER A 6 1.52 2.88 13.61
N GLY A 7 0.39 3.14 12.98
CA GLY A 7 0.18 3.01 11.55
C GLY A 7 -0.26 4.32 10.92
N ILE A 8 -0.05 4.45 9.62
CA ILE A 8 -0.59 5.54 8.83
C ILE A 8 -1.29 5.03 7.57
N ALA A 9 -2.43 5.60 7.25
CA ALA A 9 -3.09 5.47 5.97
C ALA A 9 -2.78 6.67 5.09
N ILE A 10 -2.22 6.45 3.93
CA ILE A 10 -2.06 7.44 2.86
C ILE A 10 -3.22 7.24 1.87
N ALA A 11 -4.38 7.71 2.27
CA ALA A 11 -5.64 7.46 1.57
C ALA A 11 -6.67 8.53 1.93
N ALA A 12 -7.71 8.68 1.08
CA ALA A 12 -8.80 9.61 1.32
C ALA A 12 -9.65 9.29 2.58
N GLY A 13 -9.55 8.07 3.10
CA GLY A 13 -10.21 7.62 4.31
C GLY A 13 -9.44 6.51 5.01
N MET A 14 -9.86 6.14 6.21
CA MET A 14 -9.25 5.05 6.97
C MET A 14 -9.57 3.69 6.34
N PRO A 15 -8.58 2.94 5.79
CA PRO A 15 -8.81 1.59 5.30
C PRO A 15 -9.24 0.66 6.45
N ARG A 16 -10.15 -0.27 6.15
CA ARG A 16 -10.59 -1.27 7.15
C ARG A 16 -9.44 -2.11 7.72
N SER A 17 -8.41 -2.35 6.93
CA SER A 17 -7.22 -3.08 7.33
C SER A 17 -6.42 -2.40 8.45
N LEU A 18 -6.61 -1.11 8.65
CA LEU A 18 -5.98 -0.33 9.72
C LEU A 18 -6.94 0.05 10.85
N THR A 19 -8.17 -0.46 10.86
CA THR A 19 -9.10 -0.25 11.98
C THR A 19 -8.77 -1.21 13.13
N GLY A 20 -8.72 -0.69 14.37
CA GLY A 20 -8.40 -1.51 15.54
C GLY A 20 -8.15 -0.66 16.78
N SER A 21 -7.57 -1.29 17.80
CA SER A 21 -7.29 -0.64 19.08
C SER A 21 -5.95 0.09 19.14
N PHE A 22 -5.13 0.03 18.07
CA PHE A 22 -3.85 0.73 18.04
C PHE A 22 -3.98 2.08 17.33
N GLU A 23 -3.08 3.00 17.61
CA GLU A 23 -3.10 4.35 17.07
C GLU A 23 -2.78 4.31 15.56
N VAL A 24 -3.70 4.83 14.75
CA VAL A 24 -3.54 5.00 13.31
C VAL A 24 -3.88 6.43 12.94
N GLN A 25 -3.02 7.00 12.13
CA GLN A 25 -3.21 8.31 11.52
C GLN A 25 -3.65 8.14 10.07
N THR A 26 -4.31 9.15 9.53
CA THR A 26 -4.62 9.24 8.09
C THR A 26 -4.05 10.51 7.53
N TRP A 27 -3.46 10.40 6.35
CA TRP A 27 -3.08 11.56 5.57
C TRP A 27 -3.57 11.39 4.12
N SER A 28 -4.06 12.46 3.56
CA SER A 28 -4.50 12.53 2.17
C SER A 28 -4.07 13.86 1.58
N PRO A 29 -3.54 13.86 0.34
CA PRO A 29 -3.30 15.12 -0.33
C PRO A 29 -4.61 15.89 -0.46
N THR A 30 -4.62 17.10 0.08
CA THR A 30 -5.80 17.96 0.02
C THR A 30 -5.88 18.68 -1.32
N GLN A 31 -7.11 18.87 -1.83
CA GLN A 31 -7.40 19.76 -2.96
C GLN A 31 -7.75 21.18 -2.48
N LEU A 32 -7.87 21.36 -1.17
CA LEU A 32 -8.09 22.67 -0.58
C LEU A 32 -6.78 23.47 -0.71
N GLY A 33 -6.88 24.72 -1.15
CA GLY A 33 -5.74 25.63 -1.20
C GLY A 33 -5.07 25.77 0.16
N ALA A 34 -3.88 26.36 0.19
CA ALA A 34 -3.16 26.65 1.42
C ALA A 34 -4.09 27.30 2.45
N VAL A 35 -4.14 26.70 3.63
CA VAL A 35 -4.96 27.25 4.72
C VAL A 35 -4.14 28.33 5.42
N ASP A 36 -4.73 29.51 5.54
CA ASP A 36 -4.13 30.67 6.21
C ASP A 36 -3.76 30.31 7.67
N ASP A 37 -2.55 30.67 8.10
CA ASP A 37 -2.05 30.48 9.46
C ASP A 37 -3.00 31.08 10.51
N ALA A 38 -3.62 32.22 10.23
CA ALA A 38 -4.59 32.82 11.14
C ALA A 38 -5.83 31.95 11.31
N TYR A 39 -6.24 31.24 10.26
CA TYR A 39 -7.35 30.27 10.34
C TYR A 39 -6.95 29.06 11.17
N LEU A 40 -5.76 28.51 10.98
CA LEU A 40 -5.24 27.37 11.78
C LEU A 40 -5.14 27.77 13.27
N GLN A 41 -4.66 28.96 13.58
CA GLN A 41 -4.60 29.46 14.97
C GLN A 41 -6.00 29.56 15.61
N ARG A 42 -7.00 30.02 14.85
CA ARG A 42 -8.40 30.10 15.32
C ARG A 42 -8.97 28.71 15.59
N LEU A 43 -8.75 27.77 14.68
CA LEU A 43 -9.15 26.37 14.89
C LEU A 43 -8.47 25.74 16.09
N GLY A 44 -7.16 25.93 16.25
CA GLY A 44 -6.42 25.45 17.40
C GLY A 44 -6.97 26.02 18.71
N THR A 45 -7.32 27.32 18.75
CA THR A 45 -7.94 27.94 19.90
C THR A 45 -9.30 27.34 20.23
N LEU A 46 -10.12 27.09 19.21
CA LEU A 46 -11.44 26.47 19.36
C LEU A 46 -11.34 25.03 19.92
N TYR A 47 -10.36 24.26 19.44
CA TYR A 47 -10.20 22.85 19.81
C TYR A 47 -9.53 22.65 21.19
N ARG A 48 -8.90 23.66 21.77
CA ARG A 48 -8.25 23.56 23.10
C ARG A 48 -9.14 23.08 24.23
N THR A 49 -10.47 23.26 24.12
CA THR A 49 -11.42 22.80 25.11
C THR A 49 -11.60 21.28 25.11
N ASP A 50 -11.29 20.62 23.99
CA ASP A 50 -11.31 19.16 23.83
C ASP A 50 -9.88 18.66 23.58
N LYS A 51 -9.26 18.06 24.61
CA LYS A 51 -7.86 17.59 24.55
C LYS A 51 -7.63 16.55 23.45
N ALA A 52 -8.61 15.68 23.17
CA ALA A 52 -8.48 14.64 22.18
C ALA A 52 -8.53 15.24 20.75
N LEU A 53 -9.44 16.18 20.54
CA LEU A 53 -9.56 16.89 19.28
C LEU A 53 -8.36 17.78 19.02
N TYR A 54 -7.90 18.49 20.04
CA TYR A 54 -6.72 19.35 19.94
C TYR A 54 -5.45 18.56 19.60
N GLY A 55 -5.23 17.42 20.25
CA GLY A 55 -4.07 16.56 19.94
C GLY A 55 -4.09 16.02 18.49
N ARG A 56 -5.26 15.67 17.96
CA ARG A 56 -5.40 15.27 16.55
C ARG A 56 -5.16 16.43 15.58
N PHE A 57 -5.60 17.64 15.94
CA PHE A 57 -5.36 18.82 15.16
C PHE A 57 -3.85 19.17 15.11
N GLU A 58 -3.16 19.15 16.26
CA GLU A 58 -1.71 19.37 16.29
C GLU A 58 -0.95 18.35 15.46
N ALA A 59 -1.31 17.07 15.56
CA ALA A 59 -0.69 16.02 14.75
C ALA A 59 -0.93 16.23 13.23
N ALA A 60 -2.12 16.70 12.85
CA ALA A 60 -2.42 17.00 11.44
C ALA A 60 -1.61 18.18 10.90
N VAL A 61 -1.46 19.24 11.70
CA VAL A 61 -0.62 20.40 11.34
C VAL A 61 0.84 19.99 11.20
N GLN A 62 1.38 19.25 12.17
CA GLN A 62 2.75 18.74 12.11
C GLN A 62 3.02 17.85 10.89
N GLN A 63 2.06 16.99 10.52
CA GLN A 63 2.17 16.17 9.31
C GLN A 63 2.17 17.00 8.04
N GLN A 64 1.33 18.03 7.99
CA GLN A 64 1.28 18.94 6.85
C GLN A 64 2.60 19.70 6.69
N ASP A 65 3.16 20.21 7.79
CA ASP A 65 4.46 20.89 7.78
C ASP A 65 5.60 19.96 7.34
N LEU A 66 5.56 18.69 7.78
CA LEU A 66 6.56 17.68 7.42
C LEU A 66 6.54 17.34 5.93
N ILE A 67 5.35 17.18 5.37
CA ILE A 67 5.18 16.78 3.97
C ILE A 67 5.45 17.97 3.04
N GLY A 68 5.15 19.19 3.51
CA GLY A 68 5.23 20.43 2.76
C GLY A 68 4.00 20.67 1.90
N GLU A 69 3.88 21.89 1.42
CA GLU A 69 2.85 22.30 0.46
C GLU A 69 3.25 21.86 -0.96
N GLU A 70 3.38 20.56 -1.20
CA GLU A 70 3.41 20.08 -2.58
C GLU A 70 1.98 20.26 -3.14
N PRO A 71 1.72 21.24 -4.02
CA PRO A 71 0.42 21.39 -4.63
C PRO A 71 0.21 20.18 -5.53
N MET A 72 -0.56 19.22 -5.04
CA MET A 72 -1.10 18.18 -5.90
C MET A 72 -1.94 18.87 -6.96
N ALA A 73 -1.37 19.08 -8.14
CA ALA A 73 -2.05 19.67 -9.28
C ALA A 73 -3.37 18.95 -9.52
N GLY A 74 -4.44 19.55 -9.09
CA GLY A 74 -5.85 19.28 -9.27
C GLY A 74 -6.27 17.85 -9.58
N GLY A 75 -6.95 17.23 -8.63
CA GLY A 75 -7.82 16.08 -8.86
C GLY A 75 -7.20 14.70 -8.69
N GLY A 76 -7.01 14.26 -7.44
CA GLY A 76 -6.86 12.85 -7.08
C GLY A 76 -5.65 12.14 -7.74
N ALA A 77 -5.42 10.90 -7.37
CA ALA A 77 -4.45 9.97 -7.97
C ALA A 77 -4.45 9.91 -9.53
N ARG A 78 -5.43 10.55 -10.18
CA ARG A 78 -5.58 10.59 -11.63
C ARG A 78 -4.58 11.50 -12.37
N ARG A 79 -3.94 12.47 -11.72
CA ARG A 79 -3.01 13.40 -12.41
C ARG A 79 -1.56 13.36 -11.91
N GLY A 80 -1.30 12.92 -10.68
CA GLY A 80 0.04 12.82 -10.11
C GLY A 80 0.57 11.39 -9.95
N GLY A 81 -0.25 10.39 -10.27
CA GLY A 81 0.10 8.99 -10.03
C GLY A 81 0.29 8.69 -8.53
N ILE A 82 0.99 7.60 -8.22
CA ILE A 82 1.27 7.16 -6.84
C ILE A 82 2.52 7.86 -6.26
N THR A 83 3.39 8.45 -7.08
CA THR A 83 4.71 8.94 -6.65
C THR A 83 4.63 9.92 -5.48
N PRO A 84 3.78 10.97 -5.49
CA PRO A 84 3.69 11.89 -4.34
C PRO A 84 3.20 11.20 -3.06
N LEU A 85 2.31 10.21 -3.19
CA LEU A 85 1.82 9.43 -2.05
C LEU A 85 2.95 8.60 -1.42
N MET A 86 3.78 7.98 -2.26
CA MET A 86 4.92 7.18 -1.83
C MET A 86 6.00 8.07 -1.20
N GLN A 87 6.24 9.27 -1.72
CA GLN A 87 7.15 10.24 -1.13
C GLN A 87 6.66 10.74 0.24
N ALA A 88 5.37 11.05 0.37
CA ALA A 88 4.77 11.39 1.65
C ALA A 88 4.91 10.24 2.68
N ALA A 89 4.63 9.01 2.25
CA ALA A 89 4.83 7.82 3.08
C ALA A 89 6.28 7.71 3.58
N ALA A 90 7.27 7.91 2.70
CA ALA A 90 8.68 7.86 3.07
C ALA A 90 9.06 8.96 4.08
N LYS A 91 8.59 10.20 3.88
CA LYS A 91 8.83 11.31 4.80
C LYS A 91 8.32 11.01 6.21
N ILE A 92 7.11 10.40 6.31
CA ILE A 92 6.48 10.09 7.61
C ILE A 92 7.16 8.88 8.27
N LEU A 93 7.40 7.80 7.52
CA LEU A 93 7.99 6.57 8.06
C LEU A 93 9.42 6.76 8.57
N ARG A 94 10.17 7.73 8.04
CA ARG A 94 11.56 8.01 8.45
C ARG A 94 11.71 8.80 9.75
N GLN A 95 10.61 9.33 10.30
CA GLN A 95 10.69 10.05 11.56
C GLN A 95 11.11 9.12 12.70
N ASP A 96 11.92 9.57 13.63
CA ASP A 96 12.41 8.79 14.76
C ASP A 96 11.27 8.20 15.61
N ASP A 97 10.17 8.94 15.72
CA ASP A 97 8.92 8.56 16.39
C ASP A 97 7.78 8.23 15.42
N GLY A 98 8.10 8.09 14.13
CA GLY A 98 7.15 7.81 13.06
C GLY A 98 6.50 6.42 13.17
N PRO A 99 5.43 6.20 12.39
CA PRO A 99 4.76 4.91 12.33
C PRO A 99 5.64 3.83 11.70
N ASN A 100 5.41 2.58 12.11
CA ASN A 100 6.13 1.42 11.54
C ASN A 100 5.40 0.77 10.36
N ILE A 101 4.15 1.15 10.12
CA ILE A 101 3.28 0.58 9.08
C ILE A 101 2.63 1.72 8.32
N ALA A 102 2.69 1.67 6.99
CA ALA A 102 1.94 2.53 6.12
C ALA A 102 1.09 1.71 5.15
N ALA A 103 -0.16 2.13 4.94
CA ALA A 103 -0.99 1.65 3.85
C ALA A 103 -1.20 2.77 2.84
N VAL A 104 -0.89 2.51 1.57
CA VAL A 104 -1.03 3.45 0.47
C VAL A 104 -2.02 2.89 -0.53
N GLU A 105 -3.04 3.66 -0.90
CA GLU A 105 -3.99 3.27 -1.92
C GLU A 105 -3.61 3.85 -3.28
N PHE A 106 -3.59 2.97 -4.28
CA PHE A 106 -3.39 3.34 -5.67
C PHE A 106 -4.50 2.74 -6.54
N SER A 107 -5.47 3.55 -6.91
CA SER A 107 -6.65 3.15 -7.67
C SER A 107 -6.46 3.24 -9.18
N GLY A 108 -7.45 2.75 -9.92
CA GLY A 108 -7.48 2.83 -11.39
C GLY A 108 -7.17 1.53 -12.11
N TRP A 109 -6.89 0.46 -11.37
CA TRP A 109 -6.51 -0.84 -11.91
C TRP A 109 -7.67 -1.66 -12.46
N ASP A 110 -8.89 -1.28 -12.15
CA ASP A 110 -10.11 -1.98 -12.58
C ASP A 110 -10.47 -1.63 -14.03
N THR A 111 -9.64 -2.10 -14.96
CA THR A 111 -9.65 -1.74 -16.37
C THR A 111 -10.61 -2.63 -17.19
N HIS A 112 -11.92 -2.47 -16.98
CA HIS A 112 -12.95 -3.21 -17.71
C HIS A 112 -13.04 -2.85 -19.20
N ALA A 113 -12.54 -1.68 -19.60
CA ALA A 113 -12.56 -1.24 -20.98
C ALA A 113 -11.22 -0.61 -21.37
N ASN A 114 -10.82 -0.80 -22.62
CA ASN A 114 -9.62 -0.17 -23.20
C ASN A 114 -8.36 -0.32 -22.33
N GLN A 115 -8.18 -1.48 -21.71
CA GLN A 115 -6.99 -1.78 -20.90
C GLN A 115 -5.71 -1.59 -21.69
N GLY A 116 -5.75 -1.97 -22.98
CA GLY A 116 -4.67 -1.81 -23.93
C GLY A 116 -3.54 -2.83 -23.73
N LEU A 117 -2.60 -2.76 -24.65
CA LEU A 117 -1.30 -3.46 -24.62
C LEU A 117 -0.21 -2.45 -24.22
N ALA A 118 1.01 -2.63 -24.73
CA ALA A 118 2.10 -1.66 -24.54
C ALA A 118 1.65 -0.23 -24.92
N GLY A 119 1.88 0.72 -24.03
CA GLY A 119 1.36 2.09 -24.13
C GLY A 119 -0.10 2.26 -23.70
N GLY A 120 -0.79 1.19 -23.30
CA GLY A 120 -2.17 1.21 -22.84
C GLY A 120 -2.35 1.70 -21.40
N ALA A 121 -3.57 1.61 -20.89
CA ALA A 121 -3.89 2.07 -19.52
C ALA A 121 -3.13 1.25 -18.46
N LEU A 122 -3.10 -0.07 -18.61
CA LEU A 122 -2.41 -0.96 -17.66
C LEU A 122 -0.89 -0.72 -17.66
N ASP A 123 -0.29 -0.55 -18.84
CA ASP A 123 1.14 -0.27 -18.97
C ASP A 123 1.53 1.05 -18.28
N ARG A 124 0.73 2.10 -18.46
CA ARG A 124 0.94 3.38 -17.76
C ARG A 124 0.81 3.25 -16.25
N LEU A 125 -0.18 2.48 -15.75
CA LEU A 125 -0.35 2.26 -14.31
C LEU A 125 0.83 1.49 -13.71
N LEU A 126 1.34 0.47 -14.42
CA LEU A 126 2.53 -0.27 -14.01
C LEU A 126 3.78 0.63 -14.01
N GLY A 127 3.92 1.50 -15.00
CA GLY A 127 4.98 2.50 -15.04
C GLY A 127 4.92 3.46 -13.86
N GLN A 128 3.74 4.02 -13.56
CA GLN A 128 3.54 4.89 -12.40
C GLN A 128 3.82 4.17 -11.08
N LEU A 129 3.41 2.91 -10.95
CA LEU A 129 3.72 2.10 -9.76
C LEU A 129 5.24 1.92 -9.60
N ALA A 130 5.94 1.60 -10.69
CA ALA A 130 7.39 1.44 -10.66
C ALA A 130 8.11 2.75 -10.29
N GLU A 131 7.70 3.88 -10.86
CA GLU A 131 8.24 5.21 -10.54
C GLU A 131 7.99 5.55 -9.06
N GLY A 132 6.78 5.33 -8.55
CA GLY A 132 6.45 5.55 -7.14
C GLY A 132 7.27 4.69 -6.19
N LEU A 133 7.46 3.41 -6.50
CA LEU A 133 8.30 2.49 -5.71
C LEU A 133 9.78 2.90 -5.71
N MET A 134 10.29 3.36 -6.85
CA MET A 134 11.67 3.88 -6.95
C MET A 134 11.86 5.16 -6.16
N ALA A 135 10.91 6.11 -6.24
CA ALA A 135 10.93 7.33 -5.46
C ALA A 135 10.90 7.02 -3.94
N PHE A 136 9.99 6.13 -3.53
CA PHE A 136 9.91 5.67 -2.14
C PHE A 136 11.23 5.09 -1.64
N ARG A 137 11.83 4.16 -2.40
CA ARG A 137 13.13 3.58 -2.05
C ARG A 137 14.21 4.66 -1.88
N THR A 138 14.26 5.61 -2.81
CA THR A 138 15.22 6.71 -2.79
C THR A 138 15.02 7.57 -1.53
N ASP A 139 13.78 7.95 -1.25
CA ASP A 139 13.45 8.83 -0.14
C ASP A 139 13.56 8.12 1.22
N MET A 140 13.40 6.81 1.28
CA MET A 140 13.65 6.03 2.50
C MET A 140 15.14 6.07 2.92
N GLY A 141 16.06 6.23 1.99
CA GLY A 141 17.48 6.31 2.31
C GLY A 141 17.98 5.13 3.18
N PRO A 142 18.68 5.40 4.29
CA PRO A 142 19.15 4.34 5.19
C PRO A 142 18.05 3.49 5.82
N ALA A 143 16.85 4.05 6.03
CA ALA A 143 15.71 3.31 6.59
C ALA A 143 15.22 2.20 5.65
N TRP A 144 15.56 2.26 4.35
CA TRP A 144 15.27 1.20 3.40
C TRP A 144 15.81 -0.16 3.85
N ALA A 145 16.94 -0.21 4.55
CA ALA A 145 17.56 -1.45 5.05
C ALA A 145 16.61 -2.31 5.91
N ASN A 146 15.60 -1.69 6.52
CA ASN A 146 14.62 -2.37 7.39
C ASN A 146 13.19 -2.27 6.83
N THR A 147 13.02 -1.97 5.55
CA THR A 147 11.73 -1.75 4.93
C THR A 147 11.34 -2.92 4.03
N THR A 148 10.10 -3.36 4.15
CA THR A 148 9.47 -4.30 3.22
C THR A 148 8.20 -3.66 2.66
N VAL A 149 8.09 -3.63 1.35
CA VAL A 149 6.90 -3.16 0.64
C VAL A 149 6.15 -4.37 0.10
N VAL A 150 4.85 -4.43 0.37
CA VAL A 150 3.94 -5.41 -0.19
C VAL A 150 2.96 -4.70 -1.10
N VAL A 151 2.91 -5.13 -2.36
CA VAL A 151 1.92 -4.67 -3.34
C VAL A 151 0.94 -5.81 -3.58
N MET A 152 -0.33 -5.56 -3.35
CA MET A 152 -1.38 -6.56 -3.52
C MET A 152 -2.68 -5.92 -4.00
N THR A 153 -3.57 -6.73 -4.50
CA THR A 153 -4.90 -6.34 -4.99
C THR A 153 -5.97 -7.23 -4.36
N GLU A 154 -7.21 -6.73 -4.32
CA GLU A 154 -8.35 -7.39 -3.69
C GLU A 154 -8.95 -8.53 -4.52
N PHE A 155 -8.74 -8.53 -5.87
CA PHE A 155 -9.23 -9.58 -6.77
C PHE A 155 -8.25 -9.81 -7.92
N GLY A 156 -8.49 -10.88 -8.69
CA GLY A 156 -7.77 -11.17 -9.92
C GLY A 156 -8.50 -10.67 -11.16
N ARG A 157 -7.99 -11.04 -12.32
CA ARG A 157 -8.58 -10.70 -13.63
C ARG A 157 -8.78 -11.96 -14.47
N THR A 158 -9.74 -11.90 -15.39
CA THR A 158 -9.91 -12.93 -16.41
C THR A 158 -8.66 -13.03 -17.30
N ALA A 159 -8.33 -14.25 -17.76
CA ALA A 159 -7.16 -14.48 -18.59
C ALA A 159 -7.32 -13.91 -20.01
N ARG A 160 -8.55 -13.70 -20.46
CA ARG A 160 -8.87 -13.18 -21.79
C ARG A 160 -9.52 -11.81 -21.73
N PRO A 161 -9.31 -10.99 -22.76
CA PRO A 161 -10.03 -9.72 -22.89
C PRO A 161 -11.53 -9.96 -23.05
N ASN A 162 -12.31 -9.02 -22.51
CA ASN A 162 -13.74 -8.95 -22.73
C ASN A 162 -14.10 -8.18 -24.01
N GLY A 163 -15.40 -8.05 -24.31
CA GLY A 163 -15.91 -7.36 -25.51
C GLY A 163 -15.56 -5.88 -25.61
N THR A 164 -15.14 -5.23 -24.54
CA THR A 164 -14.74 -3.82 -24.47
C THR A 164 -13.22 -3.63 -24.43
N ARG A 165 -12.46 -4.65 -24.76
CA ARG A 165 -10.97 -4.63 -24.77
C ARG A 165 -10.35 -4.35 -23.40
N GLY A 166 -11.04 -4.73 -22.34
CA GLY A 166 -10.56 -4.80 -20.97
C GLY A 166 -10.52 -6.23 -20.47
N THR A 167 -10.47 -6.42 -19.18
CA THR A 167 -10.63 -7.70 -18.50
C THR A 167 -11.68 -7.56 -17.40
N ASP A 168 -12.39 -8.64 -17.10
CA ASP A 168 -13.34 -8.64 -15.99
C ASP A 168 -12.69 -9.17 -14.72
N HIS A 169 -13.37 -9.04 -13.58
CA HIS A 169 -12.91 -9.62 -12.33
C HIS A 169 -12.73 -11.13 -12.47
N GLY A 170 -11.68 -11.66 -11.90
CA GLY A 170 -11.33 -13.07 -11.90
C GLY A 170 -10.76 -13.48 -10.55
N THR A 171 -10.18 -14.69 -10.51
CA THR A 171 -9.81 -15.33 -9.24
C THR A 171 -8.38 -15.03 -8.83
N ALA A 172 -7.40 -15.15 -9.72
CA ALA A 172 -6.00 -14.93 -9.39
C ALA A 172 -5.45 -13.66 -10.04
N GLY A 173 -4.45 -13.10 -9.39
CA GLY A 173 -3.70 -11.92 -9.81
C GLY A 173 -2.22 -12.06 -9.53
N ALA A 174 -1.50 -10.95 -9.55
CA ALA A 174 -0.10 -10.87 -9.19
C ALA A 174 0.09 -9.86 -8.06
N GLY A 175 1.09 -10.08 -7.22
CA GLY A 175 1.54 -9.14 -6.20
C GLY A 175 3.06 -9.09 -6.18
N PHE A 176 3.60 -8.11 -5.45
CA PHE A 176 5.05 -7.94 -5.33
C PHE A 176 5.43 -7.81 -3.85
N ILE A 177 6.56 -8.42 -3.49
CA ILE A 177 7.23 -8.18 -2.20
C ILE A 177 8.62 -7.66 -2.52
N ILE A 178 8.91 -6.47 -2.01
CA ILE A 178 10.08 -5.68 -2.37
C ILE A 178 10.77 -5.21 -1.09
N GLY A 179 12.07 -5.38 -1.03
CA GLY A 179 12.88 -4.92 0.11
C GLY A 179 14.24 -5.59 0.14
N PRO A 180 15.18 -5.04 0.90
CA PRO A 180 16.55 -5.59 0.97
C PRO A 180 16.62 -6.94 1.69
N LYS A 181 15.60 -7.28 2.48
CA LYS A 181 15.49 -8.59 3.15
C LYS A 181 14.81 -9.66 2.30
N VAL A 182 14.40 -9.34 1.06
CA VAL A 182 13.91 -10.34 0.11
C VAL A 182 15.10 -11.14 -0.38
N ALA A 183 15.09 -12.44 -0.14
CA ALA A 183 16.25 -13.32 -0.32
C ALA A 183 16.75 -13.36 -1.77
N ARG A 184 15.84 -13.24 -2.75
CA ARG A 184 16.17 -13.26 -4.17
C ARG A 184 15.08 -12.63 -5.03
N SER A 185 15.47 -12.09 -6.17
CA SER A 185 14.54 -11.69 -7.22
C SER A 185 14.06 -12.94 -7.96
N ALA A 186 12.83 -13.37 -7.71
CA ALA A 186 12.24 -14.56 -8.30
C ALA A 186 10.72 -14.44 -8.41
N ALA A 187 10.11 -15.17 -9.34
CA ALA A 187 8.68 -15.40 -9.37
C ALA A 187 8.35 -16.63 -8.50
N PHE A 188 7.44 -16.45 -7.55
CA PHE A 188 6.91 -17.53 -6.72
C PHE A 188 5.53 -17.91 -7.26
N ALA A 189 5.50 -18.85 -8.19
CA ALA A 189 4.27 -19.34 -8.79
C ALA A 189 4.51 -20.73 -9.38
N ASP A 190 3.51 -21.58 -9.26
CA ASP A 190 3.38 -22.79 -10.07
C ASP A 190 2.57 -22.42 -11.33
N TRP A 191 3.28 -21.93 -12.36
CA TRP A 191 2.66 -21.35 -13.54
C TRP A 191 2.09 -22.41 -14.48
N PRO A 192 0.73 -22.58 -14.57
CA PRO A 192 0.11 -23.62 -15.37
C PRO A 192 -0.04 -23.26 -16.86
N GLY A 193 0.28 -22.03 -17.24
CA GLY A 193 0.03 -21.47 -18.57
C GLY A 193 -1.38 -20.90 -18.76
N LEU A 194 -1.67 -20.42 -19.97
CA LEU A 194 -2.93 -19.77 -20.34
C LEU A 194 -3.80 -20.61 -21.32
N ALA A 195 -3.49 -21.89 -21.51
CA ALA A 195 -4.38 -22.77 -22.28
C ALA A 195 -5.70 -22.98 -21.51
N ASP A 196 -6.82 -23.16 -22.20
CA ASP A 196 -8.15 -23.28 -21.58
C ASP A 196 -8.20 -24.29 -20.45
N ARG A 197 -7.58 -25.45 -20.64
CA ARG A 197 -7.48 -26.52 -19.62
C ARG A 197 -6.67 -26.12 -18.39
N SER A 198 -5.87 -25.06 -18.49
CA SER A 198 -5.02 -24.54 -17.40
C SER A 198 -5.67 -23.40 -16.65
N LEU A 199 -6.77 -22.85 -17.15
CA LEU A 199 -7.51 -21.78 -16.51
C LEU A 199 -8.42 -22.33 -15.42
N PHE A 200 -8.69 -21.50 -14.41
CA PHE A 200 -9.72 -21.78 -13.43
C PHE A 200 -11.09 -21.56 -14.09
N GLU A 201 -11.93 -22.61 -14.07
CA GLU A 201 -13.23 -22.67 -14.75
C GLU A 201 -13.16 -22.28 -16.25
N GLY A 202 -12.03 -22.52 -16.92
CA GLY A 202 -11.81 -22.21 -18.33
C GLY A 202 -11.79 -20.70 -18.65
N ARG A 203 -11.77 -19.82 -17.65
CA ARG A 203 -11.93 -18.37 -17.80
C ARG A 203 -10.85 -17.57 -17.07
N ASP A 204 -10.67 -17.83 -15.80
CA ASP A 204 -9.85 -17.02 -14.92
C ASP A 204 -8.42 -17.53 -14.88
N LEU A 205 -7.50 -16.63 -14.52
CA LEU A 205 -6.16 -17.06 -14.12
C LEU A 205 -6.29 -18.00 -12.92
N LYS A 206 -5.64 -19.16 -12.99
CA LYS A 206 -5.71 -20.17 -11.93
C LYS A 206 -4.88 -19.71 -10.71
N PRO A 207 -5.47 -19.66 -9.50
CA PRO A 207 -4.72 -19.39 -8.30
C PRO A 207 -3.80 -20.59 -7.98
N THR A 208 -2.51 -20.31 -7.80
CA THR A 208 -1.48 -21.31 -7.51
C THR A 208 -0.80 -21.10 -6.15
N LEU A 209 -1.06 -19.97 -5.52
CA LEU A 209 -0.51 -19.60 -4.22
C LEU A 209 -1.57 -18.87 -3.39
N ASP A 210 -1.67 -19.24 -2.12
CA ASP A 210 -2.41 -18.45 -1.15
C ASP A 210 -1.61 -17.19 -0.76
N VAL A 211 -2.17 -16.01 -1.00
CA VAL A 211 -1.51 -14.73 -0.69
C VAL A 211 -1.06 -14.63 0.76
N ARG A 212 -1.78 -15.28 1.69
CA ARG A 212 -1.42 -15.30 3.12
C ARG A 212 -0.07 -15.96 3.38
N ALA A 213 0.35 -16.92 2.54
CA ALA A 213 1.67 -17.54 2.66
C ALA A 213 2.79 -16.53 2.40
N ALA A 214 2.63 -15.68 1.38
CA ALA A 214 3.58 -14.61 1.07
C ALA A 214 3.56 -13.51 2.14
N LEU A 215 2.37 -13.11 2.60
CA LEU A 215 2.22 -12.10 3.66
C LEU A 215 2.81 -12.56 5.00
N LYS A 216 2.58 -13.83 5.39
CA LYS A 216 3.20 -14.41 6.60
C LYS A 216 4.72 -14.36 6.54
N ALA A 217 5.31 -14.69 5.39
CA ALA A 217 6.76 -14.61 5.22
C ALA A 217 7.27 -13.16 5.32
N ALA A 218 6.66 -12.23 4.58
CA ALA A 218 7.05 -10.83 4.59
C ALA A 218 6.96 -10.19 5.98
N ILE A 219 5.85 -10.41 6.69
CA ILE A 219 5.63 -9.86 8.03
C ILE A 219 6.56 -10.51 9.06
N ALA A 220 6.75 -11.84 9.01
CA ALA A 220 7.67 -12.52 9.90
C ALA A 220 9.10 -12.01 9.76
N GLY A 221 9.60 -11.93 8.53
CA GLY A 221 10.97 -11.47 8.25
C GLY A 221 11.19 -9.98 8.53
N THR A 222 10.13 -9.17 8.44
CA THR A 222 10.23 -7.72 8.71
C THR A 222 10.22 -7.40 10.21
N PHE A 223 9.33 -8.06 10.97
CA PHE A 223 9.07 -7.76 12.37
C PHE A 223 9.59 -8.83 13.34
N ASP A 224 10.28 -9.85 12.84
CA ASP A 224 10.78 -10.99 13.61
C ASP A 224 9.68 -11.65 14.45
N LEU A 225 8.53 -11.93 13.81
CA LEU A 225 7.38 -12.51 14.48
C LEU A 225 7.49 -14.04 14.57
N SER A 226 7.23 -14.54 15.78
CA SER A 226 7.05 -15.96 16.02
C SER A 226 5.75 -16.50 15.39
N ARG A 227 5.70 -17.82 15.18
CA ARG A 227 4.50 -18.48 14.63
C ARG A 227 3.22 -18.18 15.43
N PRO A 228 3.18 -18.25 16.79
CA PRO A 228 1.99 -17.87 17.54
C PRO A 228 1.54 -16.41 17.33
N GLN A 229 2.48 -15.50 17.05
CA GLN A 229 2.14 -14.12 16.71
C GLN A 229 1.53 -14.02 15.32
N LEU A 230 2.09 -14.75 14.33
CA LEU A 230 1.53 -14.83 12.98
C LEU A 230 0.12 -15.43 12.97
N ASP A 231 -0.15 -16.44 13.79
CA ASP A 231 -1.48 -17.06 13.90
C ASP A 231 -2.53 -16.09 14.46
N ARG A 232 -2.09 -15.12 15.27
CA ARG A 232 -2.97 -14.01 15.71
C ARG A 232 -3.21 -12.97 14.61
N VAL A 233 -2.20 -12.69 13.78
CA VAL A 233 -2.33 -11.77 12.63
C VAL A 233 -3.19 -12.39 11.52
N PHE A 234 -3.10 -13.70 11.33
CA PHE A 234 -3.83 -14.45 10.32
C PHE A 234 -4.69 -15.55 10.98
N PRO A 235 -5.78 -15.19 11.66
CA PRO A 235 -6.64 -16.17 12.32
C PRO A 235 -7.25 -17.15 11.31
N ASN A 236 -7.58 -18.35 11.76
CA ASN A 236 -8.17 -19.42 10.95
C ASN A 236 -7.36 -19.83 9.70
N SER A 237 -6.02 -19.76 9.79
CA SER A 237 -5.13 -20.17 8.71
C SER A 237 -3.87 -20.90 9.19
N PRO A 238 -3.96 -21.80 10.18
CA PRO A 238 -2.78 -22.49 10.75
C PRO A 238 -2.14 -23.44 9.74
N GLU A 239 -2.92 -23.94 8.76
CA GLU A 239 -2.45 -24.82 7.68
C GLU A 239 -1.64 -24.08 6.61
N ILE A 240 -1.84 -22.77 6.47
CA ILE A 240 -1.11 -21.94 5.52
C ILE A 240 0.23 -21.55 6.13
N ARG A 241 1.30 -22.16 5.65
CA ARG A 241 2.66 -21.85 6.07
C ARG A 241 3.19 -20.62 5.34
N ALA A 242 4.07 -19.87 6.01
CA ALA A 242 4.85 -18.83 5.36
C ALA A 242 5.65 -19.42 4.18
N LEU A 243 5.77 -18.66 3.09
CA LEU A 243 6.62 -19.06 1.97
C LEU A 243 8.06 -19.22 2.45
N HIS A 244 8.60 -20.42 2.21
CA HIS A 244 10.00 -20.69 2.47
C HIS A 244 10.88 -19.91 1.47
N ASP A 245 12.05 -19.48 1.91
CA ASP A 245 13.06 -18.77 1.08
C ASP A 245 12.60 -17.46 0.44
N LEU A 246 11.53 -16.83 0.93
CA LEU A 246 11.12 -15.51 0.47
C LEU A 246 11.94 -14.39 1.12
N MET A 247 12.22 -14.53 2.42
CA MET A 247 12.97 -13.55 3.20
C MET A 247 14.32 -14.16 3.61
N GLY A 248 15.37 -13.34 3.55
CA GLY A 248 16.73 -13.72 3.93
C GLY A 248 17.09 -13.26 5.34
#